data_94ee63c2f1525abbec6612ed2ada57a7
#
_entry.id   94ee63c2f1525abbec6612ed2ada57a7
#
_cell.length_a   1.000
_cell.length_b   1.000
_cell.length_c   1.000
_cell.angle_alpha   90.00
_cell.angle_beta   90.00
_cell.angle_gamma   90.00
#
_symmetry.space_group_name_H-M   'P 1'
#
loop_
_entity.id
_entity.type
_entity.pdbx_description
1 polymer ?
#
loop_
_entity_poly.entity_id
_entity_poly.type
_entity_poly.pdbx_seq_one_letter_code
_entity_poly.pdbx_strand_id
1 'polypeptide(L)'
;QLIELAGIDFNPASSAQLSAILFGGQWEVEGREEYEVTLKSGIVKKKSRKCKVPVKYPGLGFKFSSKHVSKKTGRPSTDSQAITSLHASNKRQRAFLETLSQQRKILKTISTIEGAKGDKGWLACLTGDGRLHGQFNQTITKTGRLSSSEPNMQNLPRSKGDDFPLKRIFCPTDGSIMVNCDLGQIEWKVAADLCRDECMVNEIVHGLDVHTANAEHIFGVKKADTDPKKWKELRTTAKTVSFRTLYGGGAYG
;
A
#
# COMPACT_ATOMS: atom_id res chain seq x y z
N GLN A 1 8.40 16.64 11.06
CA GLN A 1 9.34 16.28 9.97
C GLN A 1 8.78 16.51 8.57
N LEU A 2 7.62 15.93 8.17
CA LEU A 2 7.07 16.15 6.81
C LEU A 2 6.75 17.62 6.55
N ILE A 3 6.16 18.31 7.51
CA ILE A 3 5.85 19.75 7.46
C ILE A 3 7.13 20.57 7.36
N GLU A 4 8.15 20.26 8.15
CA GLU A 4 9.46 20.91 8.10
C GLU A 4 10.14 20.68 6.74
N LEU A 5 10.12 19.46 6.24
CA LEU A 5 10.68 19.12 4.93
C LEU A 5 9.89 19.76 3.77
N ALA A 6 8.60 19.95 3.90
CA ALA A 6 7.79 20.71 2.96
C ALA A 6 7.99 22.22 3.09
N GLY A 7 8.27 22.72 4.30
CA GLY A 7 8.35 24.15 4.61
C GLY A 7 6.99 24.86 4.64
N ILE A 8 5.90 24.09 4.74
CA ILE A 8 4.53 24.58 4.80
C ILE A 8 3.66 23.56 5.53
N ASP A 9 2.67 24.04 6.27
CA ASP A 9 1.70 23.17 6.93
C ASP A 9 0.72 22.56 5.92
N PHE A 10 0.54 21.25 6.01
CA PHE A 10 -0.37 20.50 5.15
C PHE A 10 -0.81 19.20 5.83
N ASN A 11 -1.91 18.63 5.37
CA ASN A 11 -2.39 17.33 5.82
C ASN A 11 -1.83 16.20 4.92
N PRO A 12 -0.87 15.37 5.40
CA PRO A 12 -0.31 14.27 4.61
C PRO A 12 -1.32 13.17 4.23
N ALA A 13 -2.45 13.09 4.93
CA ALA A 13 -3.53 12.16 4.61
C ALA A 13 -4.42 12.67 3.46
N SER A 14 -4.36 13.95 3.14
CA SER A 14 -5.08 14.53 2.00
C SER A 14 -4.31 14.30 0.70
N SER A 15 -4.84 13.47 -0.18
CA SER A 15 -4.23 13.21 -1.49
C SER A 15 -4.04 14.47 -2.34
N ALA A 16 -4.96 15.44 -2.22
CA ALA A 16 -4.88 16.70 -2.94
C ALA A 16 -3.73 17.58 -2.44
N GLN A 17 -3.59 17.73 -1.12
CA GLN A 17 -2.51 18.51 -0.52
C GLN A 17 -1.16 17.83 -0.77
N LEU A 18 -1.07 16.52 -0.55
CA LEU A 18 0.16 15.78 -0.79
C LEU A 18 0.58 15.82 -2.26
N SER A 19 -0.36 15.73 -3.21
CA SER A 19 -0.07 15.90 -4.64
C SER A 19 0.52 17.29 -4.93
N ALA A 20 -0.06 18.33 -4.36
CA ALA A 20 0.46 19.70 -4.52
C ALA A 20 1.84 19.88 -3.87
N ILE A 21 2.11 19.26 -2.72
CA ILE A 21 3.43 19.27 -2.08
C ILE A 21 4.48 18.58 -2.95
N LEU A 22 4.17 17.44 -3.53
CA LEU A 22 5.13 16.69 -4.35
C LEU A 22 5.39 17.37 -5.70
N PHE A 23 4.33 17.77 -6.39
CA PHE A 23 4.38 18.12 -7.80
C PHE A 23 4.11 19.60 -8.10
N GLY A 24 3.73 20.37 -7.10
CA GLY A 24 3.23 21.73 -7.25
C GLY A 24 1.72 21.77 -7.49
N GLY A 25 1.10 22.88 -7.12
CA GLY A 25 -0.32 23.06 -7.28
C GLY A 25 -0.96 23.94 -6.21
N GLN A 26 -2.25 23.78 -6.04
CA GLN A 26 -3.01 24.54 -5.04
C GLN A 26 -4.05 23.63 -4.35
N TRP A 27 -4.36 23.98 -3.12
CA TRP A 27 -5.46 23.40 -2.36
C TRP A 27 -6.16 24.49 -1.55
N GLU A 28 -7.34 24.20 -1.03
CA GLU A 28 -8.09 25.12 -0.19
C GLU A 28 -7.95 24.71 1.28
N VAL A 29 -7.78 25.69 2.16
CA VAL A 29 -7.83 25.54 3.60
C VAL A 29 -9.01 26.31 4.16
N GLU A 30 -9.55 25.83 5.29
CA GLU A 30 -10.57 26.61 6.00
C GLU A 30 -9.91 27.84 6.64
N GLY A 31 -10.41 29.01 6.28
CA GLY A 31 -10.05 30.29 6.84
C GLY A 31 -11.27 30.99 7.44
N ARG A 32 -11.04 32.15 7.99
CA ARG A 32 -12.11 33.05 8.43
C ARG A 32 -11.91 34.41 7.78
N GLU A 33 -12.94 34.91 7.19
CA GLU A 33 -12.99 36.23 6.62
C GLU A 33 -13.80 37.15 7.56
N GLU A 34 -13.20 38.24 7.98
CA GLU A 34 -13.90 39.27 8.74
C GLU A 34 -14.62 40.22 7.79
N TYR A 35 -15.86 40.54 8.10
CA TYR A 35 -16.65 41.50 7.37
C TYR A 35 -17.44 42.38 8.32
N GLU A 36 -17.69 43.59 7.90
CA GLU A 36 -18.41 44.56 8.68
C GLU A 36 -19.91 44.57 8.30
N VAL A 37 -20.75 44.58 9.31
CA VAL A 37 -22.22 44.68 9.15
C VAL A 37 -22.71 45.92 9.86
N THR A 38 -23.29 46.83 9.11
CA THR A 38 -23.96 47.99 9.66
C THR A 38 -25.37 47.60 10.10
N LEU A 39 -25.62 47.70 11.38
CA LEU A 39 -26.96 47.47 11.95
C LEU A 39 -27.92 48.60 11.60
N LYS A 40 -29.24 48.37 11.68
CA LYS A 40 -30.26 49.38 11.46
C LYS A 40 -30.14 50.60 12.39
N SER A 41 -29.43 50.45 13.49
CA SER A 41 -29.06 51.51 14.44
C SER A 41 -27.85 52.35 14.04
N GLY A 42 -27.25 52.10 12.87
CA GLY A 42 -26.02 52.79 12.42
C GLY A 42 -24.74 52.26 13.02
N ILE A 43 -24.79 51.26 13.90
CA ILE A 43 -23.60 50.68 14.55
C ILE A 43 -22.96 49.64 13.61
N VAL A 44 -21.66 49.79 13.35
CA VAL A 44 -20.88 48.83 12.58
C VAL A 44 -20.39 47.75 13.53
N LYS A 45 -20.72 46.48 13.22
CA LYS A 45 -20.19 45.31 13.94
C LYS A 45 -19.34 44.43 13.01
N LYS A 46 -18.17 44.06 13.47
CA LYS A 46 -17.35 43.06 12.81
C LYS A 46 -17.93 41.67 13.06
N LYS A 47 -18.12 40.91 12.00
CA LYS A 47 -18.52 39.50 12.02
C LYS A 47 -17.50 38.68 11.24
N SER A 48 -17.36 37.40 11.57
CA SER A 48 -16.50 36.49 10.81
C SER A 48 -17.36 35.38 10.20
N ARG A 49 -17.01 34.99 8.99
CA ARG A 49 -17.59 33.81 8.32
C ARG A 49 -16.48 32.85 7.91
N LYS A 50 -16.78 31.56 7.91
CA LYS A 50 -15.87 30.56 7.34
C LYS A 50 -15.74 30.79 5.85
N CYS A 51 -14.53 30.81 5.35
CA CYS A 51 -14.22 30.91 3.92
C CYS A 51 -13.17 29.85 3.56
N LYS A 52 -13.03 29.58 2.27
CA LYS A 52 -11.97 28.74 1.74
C LYS A 52 -10.89 29.62 1.14
N VAL A 53 -9.67 29.49 1.69
CA VAL A 53 -8.50 30.24 1.25
C VAL A 53 -7.63 29.34 0.39
N PRO A 54 -7.33 29.73 -0.86
CA PRO A 54 -6.43 28.95 -1.71
C PRO A 54 -4.98 29.09 -1.25
N VAL A 55 -4.33 27.97 -1.05
CA VAL A 55 -2.88 27.89 -0.79
C VAL A 55 -2.19 27.37 -2.04
N LYS A 56 -1.24 28.15 -2.57
CA LYS A 56 -0.40 27.74 -3.72
C LYS A 56 0.97 27.28 -3.22
N TYR A 57 1.48 26.20 -3.80
CA TYR A 57 2.80 25.69 -3.47
C TYR A 57 3.55 25.27 -4.74
N PRO A 58 4.85 25.63 -4.88
CA PRO A 58 5.63 25.32 -6.08
C PRO A 58 5.95 23.83 -6.25
N GLY A 59 5.76 23.03 -5.19
CA GLY A 59 6.12 21.63 -5.16
C GLY A 59 7.56 21.38 -4.74
N LEU A 60 7.82 20.14 -4.32
CA LEU A 60 9.17 19.68 -4.01
C LEU A 60 9.98 19.35 -5.28
N GLY A 61 9.39 19.50 -6.47
CA GLY A 61 10.05 19.29 -7.75
C GLY A 61 10.15 17.83 -8.19
N PHE A 62 9.30 16.94 -7.68
CA PHE A 62 9.20 15.59 -8.21
C PHE A 62 8.56 15.59 -9.61
N LYS A 63 9.03 14.67 -10.46
CA LYS A 63 8.41 14.40 -11.76
C LYS A 63 7.50 13.18 -11.63
N PHE A 64 6.32 13.24 -12.22
CA PHE A 64 5.39 12.11 -12.25
C PHE A 64 5.25 11.56 -13.67
N SER A 65 4.91 10.27 -13.76
CA SER A 65 4.57 9.64 -15.04
C SER A 65 3.09 9.87 -15.35
N SER A 66 2.76 10.08 -16.62
CA SER A 66 1.37 10.18 -17.10
C SER A 66 0.51 8.96 -16.75
N LYS A 67 1.15 7.79 -16.55
CA LYS A 67 0.49 6.55 -16.09
C LYS A 67 -0.12 6.69 -14.69
N HIS A 68 0.39 7.59 -13.87
CA HIS A 68 -0.04 7.82 -12.48
C HIS A 68 -0.90 9.07 -12.33
N VAL A 69 -1.65 9.44 -13.35
CA VAL A 69 -2.62 10.54 -13.27
C VAL A 69 -4.02 9.97 -13.01
N SER A 70 -4.70 10.49 -12.00
CA SER A 70 -6.08 10.09 -11.69
C SER A 70 -7.03 10.52 -12.80
N LYS A 71 -7.71 9.57 -13.42
CA LYS A 71 -8.73 9.84 -14.46
C LYS A 71 -9.90 10.70 -13.96
N LYS A 72 -10.20 10.64 -12.66
CA LYS A 72 -11.32 11.40 -12.06
C LYS A 72 -10.98 12.87 -11.80
N THR A 73 -9.74 13.15 -11.39
CA THR A 73 -9.37 14.49 -10.91
C THR A 73 -8.35 15.20 -11.80
N GLY A 74 -7.74 14.47 -12.77
CA GLY A 74 -6.65 14.98 -13.59
C GLY A 74 -5.35 15.26 -12.79
N ARG A 75 -5.31 14.94 -11.49
CA ARG A 75 -4.15 15.19 -10.63
C ARG A 75 -3.23 13.99 -10.58
N PRO A 76 -1.91 14.19 -10.37
CA PRO A 76 -1.00 13.10 -10.11
C PRO A 76 -1.43 12.28 -8.89
N SER A 77 -1.43 10.96 -9.03
CA SER A 77 -1.76 10.04 -7.93
C SER A 77 -0.68 10.09 -6.86
N THR A 78 -1.11 9.93 -5.63
CA THR A 78 -0.25 9.79 -4.46
C THR A 78 -0.40 8.41 -3.80
N ASP A 79 -0.88 7.41 -4.54
CA ASP A 79 -0.93 6.03 -4.05
C ASP A 79 0.49 5.44 -3.84
N SER A 80 0.55 4.26 -3.24
CA SER A 80 1.83 3.64 -2.90
C SER A 80 2.67 3.32 -4.13
N GLN A 81 2.05 2.96 -5.26
CA GLN A 81 2.77 2.66 -6.49
C GLN A 81 3.37 3.91 -7.11
N ALA A 82 2.57 4.98 -7.19
CA ALA A 82 3.03 6.27 -7.68
C ALA A 82 4.19 6.81 -6.82
N ILE A 83 4.06 6.80 -5.50
CA ILE A 83 5.13 7.27 -4.59
C ILE A 83 6.40 6.42 -4.71
N THR A 84 6.28 5.10 -4.81
CA THR A 84 7.46 4.21 -4.96
C THR A 84 8.19 4.42 -6.28
N SER A 85 7.49 4.88 -7.33
CA SER A 85 8.07 5.17 -8.64
C SER A 85 8.81 6.53 -8.70
N LEU A 86 8.73 7.36 -7.67
CA LEU A 86 9.37 8.68 -7.66
C LEU A 86 10.87 8.58 -7.45
N HIS A 87 11.61 9.27 -8.26
CA HIS A 87 13.06 9.45 -8.10
C HIS A 87 13.38 10.73 -7.34
N ALA A 88 14.13 10.59 -6.25
CA ALA A 88 14.63 11.71 -5.48
C ALA A 88 15.93 12.25 -6.10
N SER A 89 15.93 13.49 -6.54
CA SER A 89 17.09 14.16 -7.15
C SER A 89 18.00 14.83 -6.10
N ASN A 90 17.52 15.03 -4.87
CA ASN A 90 18.29 15.68 -3.81
C ASN A 90 18.00 15.07 -2.43
N LYS A 91 18.80 15.46 -1.42
CA LYS A 91 18.68 14.96 -0.04
C LYS A 91 17.32 15.26 0.58
N ARG A 92 16.76 16.46 0.36
CA ARG A 92 15.44 16.86 0.90
C ARG A 92 14.33 15.99 0.35
N GLN A 93 14.31 15.74 -0.96
CA GLN A 93 13.33 14.85 -1.59
C GLN A 93 13.44 13.42 -1.07
N ARG A 94 14.67 12.90 -0.92
CA ARG A 94 14.89 11.56 -0.37
C ARG A 94 14.36 11.44 1.05
N ALA A 95 14.72 12.37 1.94
CA ALA A 95 14.24 12.41 3.31
C ALA A 95 12.71 12.52 3.37
N PHE A 96 12.09 13.31 2.49
CA PHE A 96 10.64 13.43 2.42
C PHE A 96 9.97 12.11 2.06
N LEU A 97 10.44 11.40 1.03
CA LEU A 97 9.87 10.10 0.63
C LEU A 97 10.06 9.02 1.71
N GLU A 98 11.22 8.97 2.35
CA GLU A 98 11.49 8.05 3.46
C GLU A 98 10.56 8.31 4.64
N THR A 99 10.44 9.57 5.07
CA THR A 99 9.54 9.97 6.17
C THR A 99 8.07 9.70 5.83
N LEU A 100 7.64 9.98 4.60
CA LEU A 100 6.28 9.69 4.12
C LEU A 100 6.00 8.18 4.10
N SER A 101 6.97 7.38 3.67
CA SER A 101 6.85 5.92 3.67
C SER A 101 6.71 5.36 5.08
N GLN A 102 7.53 5.84 6.01
CA GLN A 102 7.45 5.46 7.43
C GLN A 102 6.11 5.87 8.06
N GLN A 103 5.68 7.11 7.85
CA GLN A 103 4.39 7.59 8.35
C GLN A 103 3.24 6.71 7.85
N ARG A 104 3.22 6.37 6.55
CA ARG A 104 2.17 5.50 5.98
C ARG A 104 2.17 4.11 6.59
N LYS A 105 3.33 3.53 6.84
CA LYS A 105 3.44 2.24 7.53
C LYS A 105 2.85 2.31 8.94
N ILE A 106 3.24 3.32 9.71
CA ILE A 106 2.74 3.53 11.08
C ILE A 106 1.22 3.73 11.07
N LEU A 107 0.71 4.62 10.23
CA LEU A 107 -0.74 4.85 10.11
C LEU A 107 -1.50 3.59 9.69
N LYS A 108 -0.93 2.77 8.80
CA LYS A 108 -1.52 1.48 8.44
C LYS A 108 -1.56 0.52 9.63
N THR A 109 -0.50 0.48 10.42
CA THR A 109 -0.44 -0.32 11.64
C THR A 109 -1.47 0.14 12.66
N ILE A 110 -1.54 1.44 12.94
CA ILE A 110 -2.53 2.03 13.84
C ILE A 110 -3.95 1.72 13.36
N SER A 111 -4.24 1.95 12.08
CA SER A 111 -5.57 1.66 11.52
C SER A 111 -5.95 0.18 11.56
N THR A 112 -4.98 -0.71 11.54
CA THR A 112 -5.22 -2.14 11.69
C THR A 112 -5.60 -2.49 13.13
N ILE A 113 -4.94 -1.87 14.11
CA ILE A 113 -5.15 -2.15 15.54
C ILE A 113 -6.40 -1.42 16.06
N GLU A 114 -6.47 -0.11 15.84
CA GLU A 114 -7.53 0.74 16.39
C GLU A 114 -8.76 0.82 15.49
N GLY A 115 -8.58 0.59 14.19
CA GLY A 115 -9.58 0.82 13.17
C GLY A 115 -9.39 2.15 12.45
N ALA A 116 -10.17 2.35 11.41
CA ALA A 116 -10.27 3.59 10.67
C ALA A 116 -11.73 3.95 10.47
N LYS A 117 -12.01 5.14 9.97
CA LYS A 117 -13.39 5.63 9.78
C LYS A 117 -14.20 4.62 8.93
N GLY A 118 -15.14 3.94 9.59
CA GLY A 118 -16.00 2.94 8.97
C GLY A 118 -15.57 1.47 9.15
N ASP A 119 -14.32 1.22 9.59
CA ASP A 119 -13.81 -0.14 9.82
C ASP A 119 -13.43 -0.35 11.29
N LYS A 120 -13.84 -1.50 11.84
CA LYS A 120 -13.43 -1.93 13.17
C LYS A 120 -11.99 -2.43 13.14
N GLY A 121 -11.14 -1.90 14.02
CA GLY A 121 -9.80 -2.44 14.26
C GLY A 121 -9.82 -3.68 15.14
N TRP A 122 -8.66 -4.29 15.34
CA TRP A 122 -8.53 -5.49 16.16
C TRP A 122 -9.00 -5.27 17.59
N LEU A 123 -8.69 -4.10 18.18
CA LEU A 123 -9.12 -3.77 19.54
C LEU A 123 -10.65 -3.77 19.72
N ALA A 124 -11.37 -3.31 18.72
CA ALA A 124 -12.84 -3.30 18.74
C ALA A 124 -13.45 -4.71 18.54
N CYS A 125 -12.65 -5.68 18.07
CA CYS A 125 -13.05 -7.06 17.85
C CYS A 125 -12.51 -8.01 18.94
N LEU A 126 -11.78 -7.48 19.92
CA LEU A 126 -11.23 -8.24 21.02
C LEU A 126 -12.35 -8.64 21.99
N THR A 127 -12.46 -9.94 22.27
CA THR A 127 -13.43 -10.46 23.23
C THR A 127 -12.90 -10.36 24.67
N GLY A 128 -13.78 -10.53 25.67
CA GLY A 128 -13.41 -10.39 27.08
C GLY A 128 -12.37 -11.42 27.57
N ASP A 129 -12.19 -12.52 26.85
CA ASP A 129 -11.14 -13.53 27.09
C ASP A 129 -9.81 -13.20 26.36
N GLY A 130 -9.68 -12.02 25.75
CA GLY A 130 -8.48 -11.58 25.06
C GLY A 130 -8.29 -12.21 23.68
N ARG A 131 -9.33 -12.77 23.05
CA ARG A 131 -9.26 -13.43 21.75
C ARG A 131 -9.84 -12.57 20.63
N LEU A 132 -9.36 -12.84 19.41
CA LEU A 132 -9.92 -12.29 18.17
C LEU A 132 -10.63 -13.41 17.40
N HIS A 133 -11.90 -13.22 17.14
CA HIS A 133 -12.74 -14.16 16.38
C HIS A 133 -13.10 -13.52 15.04
N GLY A 134 -12.20 -13.68 14.03
CA GLY A 134 -12.45 -13.23 12.67
C GLY A 134 -13.46 -14.12 11.94
N GLN A 135 -14.25 -13.53 11.06
CA GLN A 135 -15.16 -14.25 10.20
C GLN A 135 -14.45 -14.62 8.89
N PHE A 136 -14.68 -15.84 8.39
CA PHE A 136 -14.23 -16.29 7.09
C PHE A 136 -15.42 -16.47 6.16
N ASN A 137 -15.44 -15.72 5.06
CA ASN A 137 -16.55 -15.72 4.11
C ASN A 137 -16.17 -16.52 2.86
N GLN A 138 -17.00 -17.48 2.45
CA GLN A 138 -16.70 -18.43 1.39
C GLN A 138 -17.07 -17.92 0.00
N THR A 139 -18.06 -17.08 -0.16
CA THR A 139 -18.68 -16.76 -1.47
C THR A 139 -18.46 -15.32 -1.93
N ILE A 140 -17.62 -14.54 -1.24
CA ILE A 140 -17.45 -13.11 -1.52
C ILE A 140 -16.47 -12.87 -2.68
N THR A 141 -15.43 -13.70 -2.82
CA THR A 141 -14.40 -13.49 -3.84
C THR A 141 -14.81 -14.15 -5.17
N LYS A 142 -14.53 -13.48 -6.28
CA LYS A 142 -14.77 -14.05 -7.63
C LYS A 142 -13.92 -15.29 -7.94
N THR A 143 -12.82 -15.47 -7.21
CA THR A 143 -11.86 -16.56 -7.42
C THR A 143 -12.14 -17.80 -6.57
N GLY A 144 -13.22 -17.82 -5.77
CA GLY A 144 -13.50 -18.91 -4.84
C GLY A 144 -12.60 -18.96 -3.59
N ARG A 145 -11.67 -17.98 -3.42
CA ARG A 145 -10.86 -17.88 -2.20
C ARG A 145 -11.71 -17.42 -1.04
N LEU A 146 -11.34 -17.80 0.19
CA LEU A 146 -11.91 -17.21 1.39
C LEU A 146 -11.56 -15.73 1.49
N SER A 147 -12.47 -14.93 2.00
CA SER A 147 -12.19 -13.59 2.49
C SER A 147 -12.38 -13.55 4.00
N SER A 148 -11.76 -12.60 4.69
CA SER A 148 -11.86 -12.46 6.12
C SER A 148 -12.33 -11.05 6.49
N SER A 149 -13.23 -10.99 7.49
CA SER A 149 -13.79 -9.74 8.03
C SER A 149 -13.93 -9.83 9.55
N GLU A 150 -14.07 -8.73 10.18
CA GLU A 150 -14.40 -8.51 11.61
C GLU A 150 -13.56 -9.30 12.63
N PRO A 151 -12.24 -9.14 12.66
CA PRO A 151 -11.38 -8.36 11.80
C PRO A 151 -10.85 -9.17 10.62
N ASN A 152 -10.29 -8.47 9.58
CA ASN A 152 -9.62 -9.16 8.49
C ASN A 152 -8.28 -9.75 8.96
N MET A 153 -8.25 -11.07 9.18
CA MET A 153 -7.08 -11.81 9.66
C MET A 153 -6.16 -12.29 8.53
N GLN A 154 -6.59 -12.23 7.28
CA GLN A 154 -5.79 -12.67 6.13
C GLN A 154 -4.78 -11.64 5.66
N ASN A 155 -5.00 -10.35 5.95
CA ASN A 155 -4.17 -9.23 5.50
C ASN A 155 -3.27 -8.67 6.60
N LEU A 156 -2.61 -9.54 7.35
CA LEU A 156 -1.67 -9.13 8.38
C LEU A 156 -0.46 -8.41 7.74
N PRO A 157 -0.11 -7.20 8.19
CA PRO A 157 1.07 -6.50 7.70
C PRO A 157 2.33 -7.35 7.85
N ARG A 158 3.13 -7.40 6.80
CA ARG A 158 4.44 -8.09 6.83
C ARG A 158 5.45 -7.17 7.50
N SER A 159 6.01 -7.61 8.61
CA SER A 159 7.16 -6.94 9.23
C SER A 159 8.43 -7.31 8.48
N LYS A 160 9.20 -6.31 8.04
CA LYS A 160 10.56 -6.48 7.55
C LYS A 160 11.49 -5.72 8.48
N GLY A 161 12.46 -6.42 9.07
CA GLY A 161 13.40 -5.83 10.02
C GLY A 161 12.78 -5.54 11.39
N ASP A 162 13.22 -4.46 12.03
CA ASP A 162 12.80 -4.05 13.39
C ASP A 162 11.45 -3.31 13.44
N ASP A 163 10.74 -3.23 12.33
CA ASP A 163 9.38 -2.69 12.28
C ASP A 163 8.46 -3.53 13.17
N PHE A 164 7.43 -2.94 13.75
CA PHE A 164 6.46 -3.56 14.66
C PHE A 164 6.01 -4.94 14.19
N PRO A 165 6.42 -6.02 14.87
CA PRO A 165 6.12 -7.39 14.45
C PRO A 165 4.70 -7.78 14.86
N LEU A 166 3.68 -7.21 14.19
CA LEU A 166 2.26 -7.43 14.51
C LEU A 166 1.88 -8.91 14.63
N LYS A 167 2.56 -9.79 13.91
CA LYS A 167 2.31 -11.24 14.02
C LYS A 167 2.69 -11.82 15.37
N ARG A 168 3.59 -11.20 16.14
CA ARG A 168 4.04 -11.68 17.45
C ARG A 168 3.05 -11.43 18.57
N ILE A 169 2.05 -10.57 18.35
CA ILE A 169 0.98 -10.37 19.36
C ILE A 169 0.00 -11.53 19.40
N PHE A 170 -0.02 -12.38 18.37
CA PHE A 170 -0.84 -13.59 18.38
C PHE A 170 -0.09 -14.70 19.08
N CYS A 171 -0.56 -15.07 20.25
CA CYS A 171 0.00 -16.13 21.07
C CYS A 171 -0.93 -17.34 21.09
N PRO A 172 -0.41 -18.57 21.17
CA PRO A 172 -1.24 -19.73 21.43
C PRO A 172 -1.79 -19.68 22.86
N THR A 173 -2.83 -20.46 23.13
CA THR A 173 -3.31 -20.69 24.50
C THR A 173 -2.20 -21.38 25.31
N ASP A 174 -2.18 -21.14 26.63
CA ASP A 174 -1.23 -21.79 27.53
C ASP A 174 -1.25 -23.32 27.37
N GLY A 175 -0.05 -23.92 27.29
CA GLY A 175 0.12 -25.33 27.01
C GLY A 175 -0.05 -25.77 25.56
N SER A 176 -0.30 -24.83 24.63
CA SER A 176 -0.43 -25.08 23.19
C SER A 176 0.71 -24.45 22.40
N ILE A 177 0.89 -24.91 21.17
CA ILE A 177 1.85 -24.33 20.20
C ILE A 177 1.10 -23.85 18.96
N MET A 178 1.61 -22.81 18.34
CA MET A 178 1.09 -22.34 17.05
C MET A 178 1.87 -23.01 15.92
N VAL A 179 1.18 -23.75 15.07
CA VAL A 179 1.75 -24.39 13.88
C VAL A 179 1.36 -23.58 12.65
N ASN A 180 2.35 -23.21 11.85
CA ASN A 180 2.15 -22.53 10.57
C ASN A 180 2.53 -23.47 9.43
N CYS A 181 1.54 -23.87 8.63
CA CYS A 181 1.73 -24.72 7.48
C CYS A 181 1.33 -23.96 6.21
N ASP A 182 2.21 -23.95 5.22
CA ASP A 182 1.96 -23.35 3.89
C ASP A 182 2.27 -24.34 2.80
N LEU A 183 1.40 -24.44 1.81
CA LEU A 183 1.60 -25.31 0.65
C LEU A 183 2.48 -24.57 -0.38
N GLY A 184 3.75 -24.92 -0.42
CA GLY A 184 4.69 -24.29 -1.36
C GLY A 184 4.25 -24.45 -2.80
N GLN A 185 4.06 -23.32 -3.51
CA GLN A 185 3.75 -23.26 -4.95
C GLN A 185 2.49 -24.04 -5.37
N ILE A 186 1.48 -24.12 -4.51
CA ILE A 186 0.29 -24.94 -4.77
C ILE A 186 -0.41 -24.60 -6.09
N GLU A 187 -0.51 -23.30 -6.43
CA GLU A 187 -1.14 -22.85 -7.66
C GLU A 187 -0.41 -23.37 -8.90
N TRP A 188 0.93 -23.38 -8.87
CA TRP A 188 1.73 -23.92 -9.94
C TRP A 188 1.60 -25.44 -10.08
N LYS A 189 1.55 -26.15 -8.96
CA LYS A 189 1.36 -27.61 -8.91
C LYS A 189 0.00 -28.01 -9.46
N VAL A 190 -1.05 -27.30 -9.08
CA VAL A 190 -2.40 -27.54 -9.62
C VAL A 190 -2.45 -27.26 -11.13
N ALA A 191 -1.83 -26.16 -11.58
CA ALA A 191 -1.75 -25.86 -13.00
C ALA A 191 -1.01 -26.93 -13.78
N ALA A 192 0.13 -27.41 -13.29
CA ALA A 192 0.90 -28.50 -13.93
C ALA A 192 0.10 -29.79 -14.02
N ASP A 193 -0.67 -30.13 -12.99
CA ASP A 193 -1.53 -31.31 -13.00
C ASP A 193 -2.69 -31.19 -13.99
N LEU A 194 -3.29 -30.01 -14.10
CA LEU A 194 -4.39 -29.76 -15.03
C LEU A 194 -3.95 -29.70 -16.49
N CYS A 195 -2.87 -28.99 -16.80
CA CYS A 195 -2.42 -28.81 -18.18
C CYS A 195 -1.50 -29.95 -18.68
N ARG A 196 -0.98 -30.77 -17.77
CA ARG A 196 -0.04 -31.88 -18.06
C ARG A 196 1.21 -31.42 -18.83
N ASP A 197 1.64 -30.19 -18.61
CA ASP A 197 2.83 -29.65 -19.22
C ASP A 197 4.09 -30.35 -18.67
N GLU A 198 4.84 -30.99 -19.54
CA GLU A 198 5.99 -31.80 -19.16
C GLU A 198 7.09 -31.00 -18.47
N CYS A 199 7.30 -29.74 -18.88
CA CYS A 199 8.30 -28.85 -18.27
C CYS A 199 7.89 -28.53 -16.83
N MET A 200 6.62 -28.13 -16.62
CA MET A 200 6.10 -27.81 -15.28
C MET A 200 6.14 -29.04 -14.35
N VAL A 201 5.73 -30.19 -14.85
CA VAL A 201 5.75 -31.45 -14.09
C VAL A 201 7.20 -31.81 -13.71
N ASN A 202 8.14 -31.73 -14.66
CA ASN A 202 9.54 -32.03 -14.43
C ASN A 202 10.18 -31.11 -13.39
N GLU A 203 9.91 -29.81 -13.45
CA GLU A 203 10.36 -28.83 -12.45
C GLU A 203 9.87 -29.18 -11.05
N ILE A 204 8.63 -29.57 -10.90
CA ILE A 204 8.01 -29.94 -9.63
C ILE A 204 8.59 -31.23 -9.06
N VAL A 205 8.69 -32.26 -9.90
CA VAL A 205 9.21 -33.59 -9.49
C VAL A 205 10.66 -33.51 -9.03
N HIS A 206 11.48 -32.70 -9.69
CA HIS A 206 12.87 -32.50 -9.32
C HIS A 206 13.08 -31.43 -8.24
N GLY A 207 12.00 -30.86 -7.67
CA GLY A 207 12.08 -29.87 -6.60
C GLY A 207 12.77 -28.56 -6.99
N LEU A 208 12.74 -28.21 -8.27
CA LEU A 208 13.34 -26.97 -8.77
C LEU A 208 12.57 -25.74 -8.27
N ASP A 209 13.28 -24.65 -8.04
CA ASP A 209 12.62 -23.35 -7.81
C ASP A 209 12.10 -22.82 -9.14
N VAL A 210 10.83 -23.07 -9.41
CA VAL A 210 10.10 -22.68 -10.63
C VAL A 210 10.31 -21.20 -10.98
N HIS A 211 10.35 -20.31 -9.98
CA HIS A 211 10.53 -18.89 -10.24
C HIS A 211 11.96 -18.56 -10.66
N THR A 212 12.94 -19.37 -10.25
CA THR A 212 14.33 -19.28 -10.72
C THR A 212 14.42 -19.83 -12.14
N ALA A 213 13.87 -21.00 -12.41
CA ALA A 213 13.88 -21.60 -13.75
C ALA A 213 13.19 -20.67 -14.76
N ASN A 214 12.01 -20.15 -14.43
CA ASN A 214 11.29 -19.20 -15.28
C ASN A 214 12.07 -17.89 -15.50
N ALA A 215 12.77 -17.37 -14.48
CA ALA A 215 13.58 -16.17 -14.65
C ALA A 215 14.77 -16.41 -15.59
N GLU A 216 15.44 -17.53 -15.45
CA GLU A 216 16.54 -17.92 -16.34
C GLU A 216 16.08 -18.10 -17.79
N HIS A 217 14.92 -18.72 -17.97
CA HIS A 217 14.35 -18.94 -19.29
C HIS A 217 13.85 -17.65 -19.94
N ILE A 218 13.06 -16.86 -19.24
CA ILE A 218 12.46 -15.61 -19.78
C ILE A 218 13.54 -14.58 -20.13
N PHE A 219 14.57 -14.44 -19.30
CA PHE A 219 15.59 -13.39 -19.47
C PHE A 219 16.88 -13.87 -20.08
N GLY A 220 17.03 -15.18 -20.33
CA GLY A 220 18.24 -15.76 -20.94
C GLY A 220 19.50 -15.60 -20.07
N VAL A 221 19.37 -15.49 -18.75
CA VAL A 221 20.46 -15.25 -17.80
C VAL A 221 20.49 -16.33 -16.74
N LYS A 222 21.68 -16.64 -16.23
CA LYS A 222 21.83 -17.57 -15.10
C LYS A 222 21.90 -16.82 -13.78
N LYS A 223 21.30 -17.40 -12.74
CA LYS A 223 21.37 -16.85 -11.38
C LYS A 223 22.82 -16.67 -10.92
N ALA A 224 23.69 -17.65 -11.24
CA ALA A 224 25.09 -17.62 -10.83
C ALA A 224 25.88 -16.47 -11.44
N ASP A 225 25.50 -16.02 -12.64
CA ASP A 225 26.22 -15.01 -13.43
C ASP A 225 25.62 -13.61 -13.31
N THR A 226 24.58 -13.46 -12.46
CA THR A 226 23.81 -12.21 -12.36
C THR A 226 24.01 -11.58 -10.97
N ASP A 227 24.19 -10.25 -10.95
CA ASP A 227 24.24 -9.49 -9.69
C ASP A 227 23.02 -9.80 -8.79
N PRO A 228 23.20 -10.05 -7.48
CA PRO A 228 22.14 -10.49 -6.58
C PRO A 228 20.93 -9.54 -6.53
N LYS A 229 21.15 -8.22 -6.64
CA LYS A 229 20.08 -7.23 -6.63
C LYS A 229 19.28 -7.28 -7.93
N LYS A 230 19.99 -7.31 -9.07
CA LYS A 230 19.38 -7.46 -10.39
C LYS A 230 18.66 -8.81 -10.51
N TRP A 231 19.26 -9.88 -10.01
CA TRP A 231 18.63 -11.21 -9.97
C TRP A 231 17.29 -11.19 -9.24
N LYS A 232 17.24 -10.55 -8.08
CA LYS A 232 16.01 -10.43 -7.29
C LYS A 232 14.90 -9.70 -8.05
N GLU A 233 15.23 -8.67 -8.83
CA GLU A 233 14.28 -7.94 -9.68
C GLU A 233 13.76 -8.82 -10.81
N LEU A 234 14.66 -9.50 -11.53
CA LEU A 234 14.32 -10.41 -12.62
C LEU A 234 13.42 -11.56 -12.15
N ARG A 235 13.80 -12.20 -11.03
CA ARG A 235 13.02 -13.29 -10.44
C ARG A 235 11.62 -12.81 -9.98
N THR A 236 11.51 -11.60 -9.47
CA THR A 236 10.21 -11.01 -9.08
C THR A 236 9.35 -10.73 -10.31
N THR A 237 9.94 -10.24 -11.38
CA THR A 237 9.25 -10.00 -12.66
C THR A 237 8.80 -11.32 -13.28
N ALA A 238 9.67 -12.32 -13.36
CA ALA A 238 9.32 -13.65 -13.85
C ALA A 238 8.15 -14.25 -13.06
N LYS A 239 8.19 -14.18 -11.74
CA LYS A 239 7.09 -14.61 -10.88
C LYS A 239 5.78 -13.93 -11.25
N THR A 240 5.79 -12.62 -11.45
CA THR A 240 4.59 -11.84 -11.82
C THR A 240 4.06 -12.25 -13.19
N VAL A 241 4.94 -12.45 -14.17
CA VAL A 241 4.57 -12.91 -15.52
C VAL A 241 3.94 -14.29 -15.45
N SER A 242 4.60 -15.26 -14.77
CA SER A 242 4.11 -16.64 -14.65
C SER A 242 2.72 -16.71 -14.02
N PHE A 243 2.50 -16.04 -12.89
CA PHE A 243 1.19 -16.00 -12.26
C PHE A 243 0.15 -15.30 -13.13
N ARG A 244 0.52 -14.22 -13.79
CA ARG A 244 -0.40 -13.52 -14.69
C ARG A 244 -0.87 -14.41 -15.83
N THR A 245 0.04 -15.19 -16.42
CA THR A 245 -0.29 -16.16 -17.47
C THR A 245 -1.23 -17.24 -16.95
N LEU A 246 -0.96 -17.81 -15.77
CA LEU A 246 -1.84 -18.80 -15.13
C LEU A 246 -3.26 -18.30 -14.90
N TYR A 247 -3.42 -17.01 -14.60
CA TYR A 247 -4.74 -16.40 -14.41
C TYR A 247 -5.33 -15.78 -15.67
N GLY A 248 -4.85 -16.17 -16.86
CA GLY A 248 -5.40 -15.72 -18.14
C GLY A 248 -5.00 -14.30 -18.53
N GLY A 249 -3.99 -13.72 -17.90
CA GLY A 249 -3.47 -12.41 -18.27
C GLY A 249 -2.63 -12.49 -19.56
N GLY A 250 -2.87 -11.56 -20.48
CA GLY A 250 -2.11 -11.42 -21.72
C GLY A 250 -1.09 -10.29 -21.67
N ALA A 251 -0.42 -10.07 -22.80
CA ALA A 251 0.60 -9.02 -22.97
C ALA A 251 0.04 -7.59 -22.78
N TYR A 252 -1.26 -7.40 -22.99
CA TYR A 252 -1.95 -6.10 -23.00
C TYR A 252 -2.92 -5.88 -21.83
N GLY A 253 -3.02 -6.81 -20.88
CA GLY A 253 -3.99 -6.78 -19.79
C GLY A 253 -3.44 -6.49 -18.41
#